data_74fe674d53eb2ea5e1f9d926410e3548
#
_entry.id   74fe674d53eb2ea5e1f9d926410e3548
#
_cell.length_a   1.000
_cell.length_b   1.000
_cell.length_c   1.000
_cell.angle_alpha   90.00
_cell.angle_beta   90.00
_cell.angle_gamma   90.00
#
_symmetry.space_group_name_H-M   'P 1'
#
loop_
_entity.id
_entity.type
_entity.pdbx_description
1 polymer ?
#
loop_
_entity_poly.entity_id
_entity_poly.type
_entity_poly.pdbx_seq_one_letter_code
_entity_poly.pdbx_strand_id
1 'polypeptide(L)'
;YSHDKWSSLEYVTWGPWRLGLGLGFVASPFEASINYRYHKYSSIFLKTDLYDSETGESLERLVDEQMSKYVQDVHEFSASLLWALDPLSLSFAATLMNDPLNYRFDNIIRMDAGIGYQLRSGLGFTIAFRNEQWQSDLNHTLGSNVERSVDVENSFSNIQFGLKYTL
;
A
#
# COMPACT_ATOMS: atom_id res chain seq x y z
N TYR A 1 -49.27 4.50 1.31
CA TYR A 1 -48.26 3.55 0.75
C TYR A 1 -47.22 4.40 0.02
N SER A 2 -46.10 4.70 0.68
CA SER A 2 -44.95 5.33 0.09
C SER A 2 -44.19 4.25 -0.68
N HIS A 3 -44.20 4.31 -2.00
CA HIS A 3 -43.28 3.56 -2.83
C HIS A 3 -41.91 4.26 -2.70
N ASP A 4 -41.05 3.74 -1.87
CA ASP A 4 -39.62 4.08 -1.90
C ASP A 4 -39.06 3.66 -3.28
N LYS A 5 -39.00 4.63 -4.17
CA LYS A 5 -38.18 4.50 -5.38
C LYS A 5 -36.74 4.51 -4.92
N TRP A 6 -36.14 3.35 -4.84
CA TRP A 6 -34.68 3.21 -4.82
C TRP A 6 -34.17 3.77 -6.15
N SER A 7 -33.78 5.02 -6.16
CA SER A 7 -33.05 5.57 -7.28
C SER A 7 -31.72 4.82 -7.39
N SER A 8 -31.43 4.29 -8.57
CA SER A 8 -30.12 3.69 -8.86
C SER A 8 -29.06 4.75 -8.56
N LEU A 9 -28.16 4.44 -7.63
CA LEU A 9 -27.05 5.31 -7.28
C LEU A 9 -25.98 5.16 -8.37
N GLU A 10 -25.90 6.11 -9.28
CA GLU A 10 -24.81 6.17 -10.25
C GLU A 10 -23.68 7.02 -9.67
N TYR A 11 -22.50 6.42 -9.57
CA TYR A 11 -21.28 7.11 -9.18
C TYR A 11 -20.11 6.64 -10.06
N VAL A 12 -19.19 7.55 -10.33
CA VAL A 12 -17.94 7.26 -11.01
C VAL A 12 -16.79 7.63 -10.08
N THR A 13 -15.91 6.67 -9.82
CA THR A 13 -14.68 6.91 -9.06
C THR A 13 -13.48 6.76 -9.97
N TRP A 14 -12.52 7.65 -9.85
CA TRP A 14 -11.26 7.59 -10.57
C TRP A 14 -10.16 7.22 -9.56
N GLY A 15 -9.47 6.12 -9.83
CA GLY A 15 -8.34 5.71 -9.01
C GLY A 15 -7.10 6.58 -9.23
N PRO A 16 -6.11 6.49 -8.33
CA PRO A 16 -4.88 7.24 -8.45
C PRO A 16 -4.10 6.79 -9.68
N TRP A 17 -3.56 7.74 -10.44
CA TRP A 17 -2.57 7.37 -11.43
C TRP A 17 -1.20 7.12 -10.78
N ARG A 18 -0.41 6.30 -11.43
CA ARG A 18 0.87 5.84 -10.91
C ARG A 18 1.97 6.08 -11.91
N LEU A 19 3.11 6.55 -11.43
CA LEU A 19 4.34 6.67 -12.21
C LEU A 19 5.41 5.83 -11.51
N GLY A 20 6.16 5.02 -12.26
CA GLY A 20 7.24 4.22 -11.70
C GLY A 20 8.50 4.32 -12.55
N LEU A 21 9.63 4.34 -11.87
CA LEU A 21 10.97 4.25 -12.44
C LEU A 21 11.73 3.16 -11.71
N GLY A 22 12.50 2.36 -12.44
CA GLY A 22 13.32 1.30 -11.85
C GLY A 22 14.62 1.10 -12.60
N LEU A 23 15.64 0.72 -11.86
CA LEU A 23 16.93 0.28 -12.39
C LEU A 23 17.21 -1.11 -11.86
N GLY A 24 17.59 -2.01 -12.75
CA GLY A 24 18.01 -3.38 -12.44
C GLY A 24 19.44 -3.63 -12.87
N PHE A 25 20.15 -4.38 -12.07
CA PHE A 25 21.49 -4.88 -12.34
C PHE A 25 21.50 -6.40 -12.24
N VAL A 26 22.00 -7.05 -13.28
CA VAL A 26 22.12 -8.51 -13.36
C VAL A 26 23.56 -8.88 -13.59
N ALA A 27 24.18 -9.53 -12.61
CA ALA A 27 25.53 -10.12 -12.71
C ALA A 27 25.51 -11.44 -11.96
N SER A 28 25.39 -12.55 -12.72
CA SER A 28 25.33 -13.89 -12.13
C SER A 28 26.44 -14.10 -11.07
N PRO A 29 26.12 -14.57 -9.88
CA PRO A 29 24.82 -15.10 -9.41
C PRO A 29 23.87 -14.04 -8.77
N PHE A 30 24.14 -12.76 -8.95
CA PHE A 30 23.41 -11.68 -8.30
C PHE A 30 22.51 -10.91 -9.26
N GLU A 31 21.32 -10.58 -8.77
CA GLU A 31 20.42 -9.59 -9.37
C GLU A 31 20.02 -8.59 -8.31
N ALA A 32 20.09 -7.31 -8.64
CA ALA A 32 19.68 -6.23 -7.74
C ALA A 32 18.76 -5.26 -8.46
N SER A 33 17.83 -4.67 -7.75
CA SER A 33 17.02 -3.60 -8.30
C SER A 33 16.74 -2.51 -7.28
N ILE A 34 16.57 -1.28 -7.78
CA ILE A 34 16.01 -0.16 -7.06
C ILE A 34 14.85 0.40 -7.85
N ASN A 35 13.75 0.69 -7.18
CA ASN A 35 12.55 1.18 -7.82
C ASN A 35 11.99 2.35 -7.02
N TYR A 36 11.44 3.31 -7.74
CA TYR A 36 10.65 4.39 -7.19
C TYR A 36 9.27 4.37 -7.84
N ARG A 37 8.21 4.52 -7.04
CA ARG A 37 6.84 4.67 -7.51
C ARG A 37 6.21 5.87 -6.84
N TYR A 38 5.49 6.63 -7.66
CA TYR A 38 4.67 7.73 -7.21
C TYR A 38 3.21 7.39 -7.47
N HIS A 39 2.37 7.51 -6.45
CA HIS A 39 0.94 7.28 -6.53
C HIS A 39 0.22 8.57 -6.19
N LYS A 40 -0.45 9.16 -7.17
CA LYS A 40 -1.17 10.42 -6.98
C LYS A 40 -2.57 10.16 -6.42
N TYR A 41 -2.63 9.90 -5.12
CA TYR A 41 -3.91 9.68 -4.43
C TYR A 41 -4.75 10.96 -4.37
N SER A 42 -4.14 12.14 -4.38
CA SER A 42 -4.83 13.42 -4.49
C SER A 42 -5.63 13.60 -5.79
N SER A 43 -5.46 12.68 -6.77
CA SER A 43 -6.25 12.68 -8.00
C SER A 43 -7.51 11.80 -7.93
N ILE A 44 -7.75 11.15 -6.81
CA ILE A 44 -8.99 10.40 -6.60
C ILE A 44 -10.12 11.40 -6.44
N PHE A 45 -11.17 11.23 -7.20
CA PHE A 45 -12.38 12.03 -7.07
C PHE A 45 -13.63 11.18 -7.27
N LEU A 46 -14.72 11.63 -6.68
CA LEU A 46 -16.05 11.07 -6.84
C LEU A 46 -16.86 12.01 -7.75
N LYS A 47 -17.51 11.46 -8.75
CA LYS A 47 -18.51 12.18 -9.54
C LYS A 47 -19.89 11.60 -9.26
N THR A 48 -20.81 12.44 -8.78
CA THR A 48 -22.16 12.04 -8.45
C THR A 48 -23.09 13.27 -8.46
N ASP A 49 -24.34 13.04 -8.81
CA ASP A 49 -25.40 14.08 -8.78
C ASP A 49 -26.15 14.09 -7.43
N LEU A 50 -25.61 13.42 -6.41
CA LEU A 50 -26.25 13.34 -5.10
C LEU A 50 -25.94 14.56 -4.24
N TYR A 51 -26.90 14.90 -3.40
CA TYR A 51 -26.81 15.97 -2.43
C TYR A 51 -27.09 15.42 -1.02
N ASP A 52 -26.40 15.99 -0.05
CA ASP A 52 -26.69 15.71 1.35
C ASP A 52 -28.11 16.24 1.68
N SER A 53 -28.94 15.39 2.29
CA SER A 53 -30.35 15.70 2.56
C SER A 53 -30.55 16.72 3.68
N GLU A 54 -29.55 16.91 4.55
CA GLU A 54 -29.61 17.82 5.69
C GLU A 54 -29.07 19.21 5.35
N THR A 55 -27.95 19.22 4.63
CA THR A 55 -27.24 20.47 4.30
C THR A 55 -27.58 21.01 2.91
N GLY A 56 -28.05 20.15 1.99
CA GLY A 56 -28.26 20.48 0.60
C GLY A 56 -26.95 20.63 -0.20
N GLU A 57 -25.80 20.21 0.38
CA GLU A 57 -24.51 20.29 -0.27
C GLU A 57 -24.28 19.08 -1.20
N SER A 58 -23.53 19.30 -2.28
CA SER A 58 -23.14 18.23 -3.19
C SER A 58 -22.22 17.23 -2.46
N LEU A 59 -22.54 15.93 -2.54
CA LEU A 59 -21.70 14.88 -1.99
C LEU A 59 -20.32 14.85 -2.68
N GLU A 60 -20.25 15.18 -3.96
CA GLU A 60 -18.98 15.34 -4.68
C GLU A 60 -18.05 16.34 -3.96
N ARG A 61 -18.56 17.54 -3.66
CA ARG A 61 -17.79 18.57 -2.95
C ARG A 61 -17.36 18.14 -1.55
N LEU A 62 -18.27 17.51 -0.79
CA LEU A 62 -17.94 17.03 0.56
C LEU A 62 -16.86 15.94 0.55
N VAL A 63 -16.94 15.01 -0.40
CA VAL A 63 -15.92 13.95 -0.54
C VAL A 63 -14.58 14.55 -0.99
N ASP A 64 -14.56 15.43 -1.98
CA ASP A 64 -13.33 16.06 -2.46
C ASP A 64 -12.64 16.87 -1.36
N GLU A 65 -13.41 17.60 -0.53
CA GLU A 65 -12.88 18.31 0.63
C GLU A 65 -12.26 17.36 1.67
N GLN A 66 -12.94 16.25 1.97
CA GLN A 66 -12.40 15.24 2.89
C GLN A 66 -11.17 14.53 2.31
N MET A 67 -11.20 14.17 1.03
CA MET A 67 -10.06 13.56 0.36
C MET A 67 -8.84 14.48 0.37
N SER A 68 -9.01 15.76 0.03
CA SER A 68 -7.90 16.72 0.03
C SER A 68 -7.29 16.94 1.42
N LYS A 69 -8.08 16.80 2.47
CA LYS A 69 -7.64 16.97 3.86
C LYS A 69 -6.92 15.74 4.42
N TYR A 70 -7.39 14.54 4.08
CA TYR A 70 -6.96 13.32 4.75
C TYR A 70 -6.12 12.39 3.88
N VAL A 71 -6.05 12.61 2.57
CA VAL A 71 -5.32 11.77 1.64
C VAL A 71 -4.14 12.52 1.07
N GLN A 72 -2.97 11.89 1.10
CA GLN A 72 -1.74 12.43 0.51
C GLN A 72 -1.21 11.52 -0.59
N ASP A 73 -0.41 12.08 -1.46
CA ASP A 73 0.29 11.33 -2.48
C ASP A 73 1.35 10.43 -1.85
N VAL A 74 1.54 9.24 -2.41
CA VAL A 74 2.45 8.23 -1.88
C VAL A 74 3.72 8.16 -2.73
N HIS A 75 4.84 8.24 -2.05
CA HIS A 75 6.17 7.97 -2.58
C HIS A 75 6.64 6.62 -2.05
N GLU A 76 6.88 5.67 -2.94
CA GLU A 76 7.36 4.33 -2.60
C GLU A 76 8.76 4.15 -3.15
N PHE A 77 9.71 3.83 -2.30
CA PHE A 77 11.08 3.46 -2.66
C PHE A 77 11.28 2.00 -2.30
N SER A 78 11.77 1.20 -3.23
CA SER A 78 12.08 -0.20 -2.95
C SER A 78 13.44 -0.59 -3.51
N ALA A 79 14.12 -1.47 -2.78
CA ALA A 79 15.34 -2.11 -3.21
C ALA A 79 15.20 -3.63 -3.05
N SER A 80 15.75 -4.39 -3.99
CA SER A 80 15.75 -5.85 -3.89
C SER A 80 17.08 -6.44 -4.32
N LEU A 81 17.39 -7.60 -3.76
CA LEU A 81 18.54 -8.42 -4.07
C LEU A 81 18.09 -9.87 -4.20
N LEU A 82 18.48 -10.52 -5.30
CA LEU A 82 18.35 -11.95 -5.50
C LEU A 82 19.74 -12.54 -5.68
N TRP A 83 20.03 -13.58 -4.93
CA TRP A 83 21.24 -14.39 -5.07
C TRP A 83 20.88 -15.80 -5.53
N ALA A 84 21.21 -16.12 -6.77
CA ALA A 84 20.90 -17.41 -7.40
C ALA A 84 22.08 -18.38 -7.23
N LEU A 85 21.95 -19.27 -6.25
CA LEU A 85 22.90 -20.33 -5.93
C LEU A 85 22.29 -21.67 -6.35
N ASP A 86 22.39 -22.07 -7.62
CA ASP A 86 21.79 -23.34 -8.09
C ASP A 86 22.17 -24.53 -7.16
N PRO A 87 21.18 -25.27 -6.59
CA PRO A 87 19.73 -25.15 -6.80
C PRO A 87 18.98 -24.19 -5.85
N LEU A 88 19.69 -23.43 -5.02
CA LEU A 88 19.14 -22.50 -4.05
C LEU A 88 19.04 -21.09 -4.62
N SER A 89 18.08 -20.33 -4.13
CA SER A 89 18.03 -18.89 -4.31
C SER A 89 17.67 -18.19 -3.00
N LEU A 90 18.27 -17.03 -2.76
CA LEU A 90 17.98 -16.17 -1.62
C LEU A 90 17.50 -14.83 -2.15
N SER A 91 16.41 -14.33 -1.63
CA SER A 91 15.87 -13.03 -2.00
C SER A 91 15.66 -12.15 -0.78
N PHE A 92 15.97 -10.87 -0.94
CA PHE A 92 15.70 -9.82 0.06
C PHE A 92 15.13 -8.61 -0.64
N ALA A 93 14.15 -7.97 -0.02
CA ALA A 93 13.65 -6.68 -0.47
C ALA A 93 13.30 -5.80 0.72
N ALA A 94 13.46 -4.50 0.53
CA ALA A 94 13.02 -3.50 1.47
C ALA A 94 12.24 -2.43 0.71
N THR A 95 11.14 -1.98 1.30
CA THR A 95 10.29 -0.92 0.75
C THR A 95 10.02 0.10 1.85
N LEU A 96 10.20 1.37 1.51
CA LEU A 96 9.83 2.50 2.33
C LEU A 96 8.77 3.29 1.58
N MET A 97 7.64 3.57 2.21
CA MET A 97 6.59 4.41 1.64
C MET A 97 5.92 5.24 2.73
N ASN A 98 5.46 6.45 2.39
CA ASN A 98 4.59 7.19 3.28
C ASN A 98 3.16 6.64 3.20
N ASP A 99 2.39 6.78 4.29
CA ASP A 99 0.98 6.39 4.32
C ASP A 99 0.15 7.29 3.38
N PRO A 100 -0.78 6.75 2.61
CA PRO A 100 -1.76 7.56 1.88
C PRO A 100 -2.69 8.38 2.77
N LEU A 101 -2.82 8.05 4.06
CA LEU A 101 -3.66 8.77 5.00
C LEU A 101 -2.82 9.73 5.85
N ASN A 102 -2.93 11.01 5.55
CA ASN A 102 -2.12 12.10 6.12
C ASN A 102 -2.16 12.25 7.65
N TYR A 103 -3.00 11.51 8.36
CA TYR A 103 -3.20 11.66 9.80
C TYR A 103 -2.91 10.41 10.63
N ARG A 104 -2.53 9.30 9.99
CA ARG A 104 -2.39 8.02 10.69
C ARG A 104 -0.96 7.59 10.92
N PHE A 105 -0.10 7.71 9.92
CA PHE A 105 1.22 7.10 9.97
C PHE A 105 2.25 7.98 9.27
N ASP A 106 3.47 7.99 9.79
CA ASP A 106 4.55 8.73 9.15
C ASP A 106 5.11 7.98 7.95
N ASN A 107 5.57 6.76 8.19
CA ASN A 107 6.16 5.92 7.16
C ASN A 107 5.84 4.45 7.41
N ILE A 108 5.72 3.69 6.33
CA ILE A 108 5.56 2.25 6.34
C ILE A 108 6.86 1.64 5.82
N ILE A 109 7.45 0.76 6.62
CA ILE A 109 8.63 0.00 6.26
C ILE A 109 8.22 -1.44 6.04
N ARG A 110 8.49 -1.99 4.86
CA ARG A 110 8.25 -3.39 4.54
C ARG A 110 9.58 -4.07 4.25
N MET A 111 9.78 -5.24 4.83
CA MET A 111 10.92 -6.10 4.59
C MET A 111 10.43 -7.47 4.13
N ASP A 112 10.99 -7.95 3.05
CA ASP A 112 10.72 -9.27 2.49
C ASP A 112 12.03 -10.07 2.46
N ALA A 113 11.96 -11.34 2.87
CA ALA A 113 13.05 -12.29 2.73
C ALA A 113 12.50 -13.61 2.22
N GLY A 114 13.23 -14.27 1.32
CA GLY A 114 12.76 -15.53 0.71
C GLY A 114 13.90 -16.49 0.42
N ILE A 115 13.54 -17.77 0.47
CA ILE A 115 14.40 -18.89 0.08
C ILE A 115 13.65 -19.69 -0.96
N GLY A 116 14.30 -19.94 -2.10
CA GLY A 116 13.81 -20.81 -3.15
C GLY A 116 14.73 -22.02 -3.34
N TYR A 117 14.16 -23.15 -3.72
CA TYR A 117 14.89 -24.37 -4.09
C TYR A 117 14.30 -24.94 -5.36
N GLN A 118 15.14 -25.15 -6.38
CA GLN A 118 14.73 -25.66 -7.68
C GLN A 118 15.28 -27.08 -7.87
N LEU A 119 14.38 -28.06 -7.99
CA LEU A 119 14.76 -29.43 -8.34
C LEU A 119 15.08 -29.56 -9.83
N ARG A 120 15.97 -30.47 -10.17
CA ARG A 120 16.30 -30.80 -11.58
C ARG A 120 15.12 -31.29 -12.42
N SER A 121 14.07 -31.78 -11.76
CA SER A 121 12.80 -32.17 -12.39
C SER A 121 11.92 -31.00 -12.84
N GLY A 122 12.35 -29.75 -12.63
CA GLY A 122 11.56 -28.57 -12.93
C GLY A 122 10.64 -28.12 -11.78
N LEU A 123 10.55 -28.90 -10.70
CA LEU A 123 9.74 -28.52 -9.53
C LEU A 123 10.53 -27.59 -8.62
N GLY A 124 9.94 -26.46 -8.28
CA GLY A 124 10.53 -25.46 -7.38
C GLY A 124 9.65 -25.19 -6.16
N PHE A 125 10.29 -24.93 -5.04
CA PHE A 125 9.65 -24.54 -3.77
C PHE A 125 10.17 -23.18 -3.34
N THR A 126 9.29 -22.36 -2.80
CA THR A 126 9.68 -21.07 -2.21
C THR A 126 9.03 -20.90 -0.85
N ILE A 127 9.79 -20.33 0.08
CA ILE A 127 9.28 -19.82 1.36
C ILE A 127 9.67 -18.37 1.41
N ALA A 128 8.70 -17.50 1.62
CA ALA A 128 8.94 -16.07 1.77
C ALA A 128 8.34 -15.58 3.10
N PHE A 129 9.08 -14.73 3.75
CA PHE A 129 8.67 -14.01 4.96
C PHE A 129 8.55 -12.55 4.62
N ARG A 130 7.45 -11.93 5.07
CA ARG A 130 7.22 -10.48 4.98
C ARG A 130 6.98 -9.93 6.37
N ASN A 131 7.65 -8.84 6.66
CA ASN A 131 7.37 -8.02 7.82
C ASN A 131 7.07 -6.59 7.35
N GLU A 132 5.99 -6.01 7.87
CA GLU A 132 5.60 -4.63 7.61
C GLU A 132 5.44 -3.93 8.96
N GLN A 133 6.08 -2.77 9.10
CA GLN A 133 6.08 -1.98 10.32
C GLN A 133 5.64 -0.56 9.99
N TRP A 134 4.83 0.01 10.86
CA TRP A 134 4.42 1.40 10.79
C TRP A 134 4.23 1.98 12.18
N GLN A 135 4.52 3.25 12.32
CA GLN A 135 4.35 4.01 13.53
C GLN A 135 3.17 4.95 13.37
N SER A 136 2.33 5.08 14.37
CA SER A 136 1.19 5.99 14.35
C SER A 136 1.15 6.83 15.62
N ASP A 137 1.01 8.14 15.44
CA ASP A 137 0.79 9.07 16.53
C ASP A 137 -0.72 9.27 16.72
N LEU A 138 -1.27 8.71 17.79
CA LEU A 138 -2.65 8.95 18.17
C LEU A 138 -2.73 10.18 19.09
N ASN A 139 -2.98 11.33 18.50
CA ASN A 139 -3.31 12.52 19.26
C ASN A 139 -4.78 12.46 19.71
N HIS A 140 -5.00 12.17 20.97
CA HIS A 140 -6.34 12.16 21.56
C HIS A 140 -6.54 13.38 22.45
N THR A 141 -7.39 14.30 22.01
CA THR A 141 -7.85 15.42 22.85
C THR A 141 -8.96 14.91 23.79
N LEU A 142 -8.57 14.54 25.00
CA LEU A 142 -9.50 14.16 26.06
C LEU A 142 -9.89 15.40 26.87
N GLY A 143 -11.00 16.06 26.47
CA GLY A 143 -11.50 17.25 27.16
C GLY A 143 -10.66 18.50 26.87
N SER A 144 -11.12 19.62 27.36
CA SER A 144 -10.67 20.96 26.92
C SER A 144 -9.21 21.34 27.21
N ASN A 145 -8.34 20.49 27.78
CA ASN A 145 -6.97 20.91 28.13
C ASN A 145 -5.92 19.78 28.29
N VAL A 146 -6.12 18.57 27.80
CA VAL A 146 -5.10 17.53 27.92
C VAL A 146 -4.88 16.87 26.55
N GLU A 147 -3.88 17.36 25.83
CA GLU A 147 -3.32 16.63 24.68
C GLU A 147 -2.45 15.49 25.20
N ARG A 148 -2.83 14.27 24.91
CA ARG A 148 -1.98 13.10 25.09
C ARG A 148 -1.66 12.52 23.71
N SER A 149 -0.40 12.55 23.35
CA SER A 149 0.11 11.76 22.22
C SER A 149 0.42 10.34 22.73
N VAL A 150 -0.03 9.36 22.01
CA VAL A 150 0.30 7.96 22.24
C VAL A 150 0.97 7.45 20.98
N ASP A 151 2.26 7.16 21.07
CA ASP A 151 2.99 6.51 19.98
C ASP A 151 2.61 5.03 19.95
N VAL A 152 2.08 4.58 18.84
CA VAL A 152 1.69 3.18 18.65
C VAL A 152 2.57 2.58 17.56
N GLU A 153 3.41 1.64 17.94
CA GLU A 153 4.16 0.82 16.99
C GLU A 153 3.31 -0.38 16.59
N ASN A 154 3.14 -0.55 15.29
CA ASN A 154 2.40 -1.67 14.73
C ASN A 154 3.31 -2.51 13.85
N SER A 155 3.10 -3.83 13.85
CA SER A 155 3.79 -4.73 12.96
C SER A 155 2.84 -5.80 12.43
N PHE A 156 3.04 -6.16 11.18
CA PHE A 156 2.36 -7.28 10.53
C PHE A 156 3.40 -8.20 9.93
N SER A 157 3.29 -9.49 10.20
CA SER A 157 4.17 -10.50 9.61
C SER A 157 3.36 -11.60 8.95
N ASN A 158 3.82 -12.06 7.80
CA ASN A 158 3.23 -13.20 7.14
C ASN A 158 4.30 -14.13 6.54
N ILE A 159 3.96 -15.40 6.39
CA ILE A 159 4.79 -16.40 5.71
C ILE A 159 3.99 -16.93 4.52
N GLN A 160 4.65 -16.97 3.37
CA GLN A 160 4.07 -17.46 2.13
C GLN A 160 4.84 -18.70 1.64
N PHE A 161 4.10 -19.69 1.14
CA PHE A 161 4.66 -20.88 0.51
C PHE A 161 4.28 -20.88 -0.96
N GLY A 162 5.25 -21.12 -1.81
CA GLY A 162 5.06 -21.19 -3.26
C GLY A 162 5.52 -22.52 -3.82
N LEU A 163 4.79 -23.03 -4.83
CA LEU A 163 5.16 -24.17 -5.64
C LEU A 163 5.15 -23.72 -7.10
N LYS A 164 6.22 -24.02 -7.81
CA LYS A 164 6.36 -23.72 -9.25
C LYS A 164 6.81 -24.97 -9.98
N TYR A 165 6.20 -25.25 -11.13
CA TYR A 165 6.66 -26.27 -12.04
C TYR A 165 7.03 -25.63 -13.38
N THR A 166 8.24 -25.94 -13.86
CA THR A 166 8.74 -25.47 -15.15
C THR A 166 8.90 -26.68 -16.06
N LEU A 167 8.17 -26.69 -17.18
CA LEU A 167 8.23 -27.71 -18.23
C LEU A 167 9.48 -27.53 -19.10
#